data_0c8849870e73bed7e8ab80519425b6af
#
_entry.id   0c8849870e73bed7e8ab80519425b6af
#
_cell.length_a   1.000
_cell.length_b   1.000
_cell.length_c   1.000
_cell.angle_alpha   90.00
_cell.angle_beta   90.00
_cell.angle_gamma   90.00
#
_symmetry.space_group_name_H-M   'P 1'
#
loop_
_entity.id
_entity.type
_entity.pdbx_description
1 polymer ?
#
loop_
_entity_poly.entity_id
_entity_poly.type
_entity_poly.pdbx_seq_one_letter_code
_entity_poly.pdbx_strand_id
1 'polypeptide(L)'
;ADSSDASSNNSSTDVSVPSTYSPACILMDQNSGKILYSKNANTKMYPASTTKIMTAILTLENCKLDEVATASHNAVYSIPYSYSVATIQEGEELTIEQLLNVLLIPSANDAAVVLAEHIAGSVEAFAEMMNNKAVEIGCKNTHFVNPNGIHNEDHYSTAYDLALMGQYAMKFDVFRSIVSKTSYALPATAKYDKEDRLFNTTNDLIKKNYSSSPRNYYYEYATGAKTGYTDAAKSCIVATATKNDVSLIAVVLHDSTTDAGLSQRALDCKALFEYGFNNYSEKTIVNKTDV
;
A
#
# COMPACT_ATOMS: atom_id res chain seq x y z
N ALA A 1 20.37 56.25 32.45
CA ALA A 1 19.77 55.78 31.22
C ALA A 1 20.20 54.34 30.99
N ASP A 2 19.37 53.42 31.43
CA ASP A 2 19.58 51.98 31.26
C ASP A 2 18.79 51.53 30.02
N SER A 3 19.51 51.01 29.06
CA SER A 3 18.93 50.35 27.90
C SER A 3 18.96 48.83 28.17
N SER A 4 17.81 48.24 28.49
CA SER A 4 17.65 46.81 28.59
C SER A 4 17.42 46.22 27.20
N ASP A 5 18.43 45.55 26.67
CA ASP A 5 18.36 44.66 25.50
C ASP A 5 17.47 43.45 25.83
N ALA A 6 16.30 43.39 25.20
CA ALA A 6 15.48 42.21 25.16
C ALA A 6 16.00 41.27 24.06
N SER A 7 16.89 40.34 24.42
CA SER A 7 17.26 39.24 23.51
C SER A 7 16.10 38.32 23.32
N SER A 8 15.48 38.38 22.13
CA SER A 8 14.51 37.42 21.65
C SER A 8 15.22 36.09 21.39
N ASN A 9 15.08 35.14 22.30
CA ASN A 9 15.45 33.77 22.09
C ASN A 9 14.50 33.16 21.03
N ASN A 10 14.89 33.24 19.78
CA ASN A 10 14.30 32.47 18.70
C ASN A 10 14.91 31.05 18.78
N SER A 11 14.33 30.19 19.59
CA SER A 11 14.64 28.76 19.54
C SER A 11 14.03 28.18 18.26
N SER A 12 14.79 28.27 17.16
CA SER A 12 14.56 27.40 16.02
C SER A 12 14.77 25.96 16.51
N THR A 13 13.69 25.25 16.78
CA THR A 13 13.75 23.79 16.92
C THR A 13 14.23 23.26 15.58
N ASP A 14 15.47 22.85 15.52
CA ASP A 14 16.05 22.18 14.36
C ASP A 14 15.27 20.88 14.16
N VAL A 15 14.30 20.91 13.23
CA VAL A 15 13.49 19.75 12.85
C VAL A 15 14.41 18.81 12.08
N SER A 16 14.92 17.78 12.74
CA SER A 16 15.81 16.82 12.10
C SER A 16 15.07 16.11 10.94
N VAL A 17 15.61 16.29 9.74
CA VAL A 17 15.09 15.66 8.51
C VAL A 17 15.23 14.14 8.64
N PRO A 18 14.19 13.32 8.30
CA PRO A 18 14.28 11.88 8.39
C PRO A 18 15.36 11.33 7.46
N SER A 19 16.21 10.44 7.99
CA SER A 19 17.19 9.72 7.18
C SER A 19 16.53 8.50 6.55
N THR A 20 16.47 8.47 5.21
CA THR A 20 15.90 7.34 4.45
C THR A 20 16.95 6.82 3.46
N TYR A 21 17.06 5.50 3.36
CA TYR A 21 17.96 4.82 2.41
C TYR A 21 17.38 4.79 1.00
N SER A 22 16.08 4.56 0.90
CA SER A 22 15.40 4.42 -0.39
C SER A 22 15.55 5.67 -1.25
N PRO A 23 15.73 5.53 -2.57
CA PRO A 23 15.99 6.66 -3.48
C PRO A 23 14.78 7.57 -3.68
N ALA A 24 13.55 7.06 -3.48
CA ALA A 24 12.32 7.83 -3.58
C ALA A 24 11.37 7.48 -2.45
N CYS A 25 10.88 8.51 -1.75
CA CYS A 25 9.87 8.34 -0.73
C CYS A 25 9.05 9.62 -0.50
N ILE A 26 7.90 9.48 0.17
CA ILE A 26 7.02 10.56 0.57
C ILE A 26 6.37 10.26 1.91
N LEU A 27 6.12 11.29 2.69
CA LEU A 27 5.21 11.28 3.84
C LEU A 27 4.10 12.30 3.60
N MET A 28 2.87 11.85 3.71
CA MET A 28 1.67 12.65 3.46
C MET A 28 0.71 12.54 4.65
N ASP A 29 0.09 13.64 5.04
CA ASP A 29 -1.07 13.59 5.92
C ASP A 29 -2.26 12.97 5.18
N GLN A 30 -2.82 11.90 5.75
CA GLN A 30 -3.85 11.11 5.08
C GLN A 30 -5.16 11.87 4.88
N ASN A 31 -5.51 12.78 5.79
CA ASN A 31 -6.79 13.49 5.76
C ASN A 31 -6.75 14.66 4.78
N SER A 32 -5.72 15.49 4.87
CA SER A 32 -5.61 16.71 4.07
C SER A 32 -4.88 16.52 2.75
N GLY A 33 -4.08 15.45 2.59
CA GLY A 33 -3.19 15.28 1.45
C GLY A 33 -1.94 16.17 1.48
N LYS A 34 -1.68 16.84 2.62
CA LYS A 34 -0.51 17.70 2.77
C LYS A 34 0.76 16.87 2.78
N ILE A 35 1.72 17.24 1.94
CA ILE A 35 3.06 16.62 1.93
C ILE A 35 3.85 17.15 3.13
N LEU A 36 4.32 16.24 3.99
CA LEU A 36 5.12 16.54 5.16
C LEU A 36 6.61 16.33 4.92
N TYR A 37 6.94 15.37 4.04
CA TYR A 37 8.31 15.11 3.58
C TYR A 37 8.28 14.49 2.18
N SER A 38 9.26 14.80 1.35
CA SER A 38 9.41 14.17 0.03
C SER A 38 10.87 14.11 -0.39
N LYS A 39 11.23 12.97 -1.01
CA LYS A 39 12.54 12.73 -1.63
C LYS A 39 12.29 12.06 -2.97
N ASN A 40 12.60 12.74 -4.07
CA ASN A 40 12.38 12.24 -5.44
C ASN A 40 10.96 11.67 -5.67
N ALA A 41 9.94 12.22 -4.99
CA ALA A 41 8.61 11.65 -4.92
C ALA A 41 7.88 11.59 -6.28
N ASN A 42 8.31 12.36 -7.28
CA ASN A 42 7.74 12.38 -8.63
C ASN A 42 8.57 11.59 -9.66
N THR A 43 9.63 10.92 -9.25
CA THR A 43 10.42 10.07 -10.14
C THR A 43 9.64 8.81 -10.48
N LYS A 44 9.51 8.52 -11.78
CA LYS A 44 8.87 7.28 -12.26
C LYS A 44 9.69 6.07 -11.85
N MET A 45 9.03 5.12 -11.23
CA MET A 45 9.62 3.86 -10.75
C MET A 45 8.62 2.71 -10.96
N TYR A 46 9.10 1.49 -10.91
CA TYR A 46 8.26 0.31 -10.98
C TYR A 46 7.59 0.08 -9.62
N PRO A 47 6.23 0.03 -9.55
CA PRO A 47 5.51 -0.07 -8.30
C PRO A 47 5.44 -1.48 -7.71
N ALA A 48 5.74 -2.51 -8.50
CA ALA A 48 5.49 -3.90 -8.15
C ALA A 48 4.05 -4.10 -7.62
N SER A 49 3.86 -4.97 -6.62
CA SER A 49 2.53 -5.29 -6.08
C SER A 49 1.85 -4.16 -5.30
N THR A 50 2.44 -2.96 -5.14
CA THR A 50 1.68 -1.80 -4.66
C THR A 50 0.60 -1.38 -5.66
N THR A 51 0.71 -1.79 -6.93
CA THR A 51 -0.32 -1.75 -7.98
C THR A 51 -1.68 -2.28 -7.51
N LYS A 52 -1.69 -3.31 -6.65
CA LYS A 52 -2.92 -3.96 -6.17
C LYS A 52 -3.80 -3.04 -5.32
N ILE A 53 -3.29 -1.90 -4.87
CA ILE A 53 -4.11 -0.83 -4.28
C ILE A 53 -5.13 -0.33 -5.30
N MET A 54 -4.70 -0.04 -6.55
CA MET A 54 -5.61 0.39 -7.62
C MET A 54 -6.61 -0.73 -7.98
N THR A 55 -6.15 -1.98 -8.04
CA THR A 55 -7.04 -3.13 -8.28
C THR A 55 -8.11 -3.24 -7.18
N ALA A 56 -7.74 -3.06 -5.92
CA ALA A 56 -8.69 -3.06 -4.81
C ALA A 56 -9.67 -1.86 -4.88
N ILE A 57 -9.21 -0.67 -5.23
CA ILE A 57 -10.07 0.52 -5.42
C ILE A 57 -11.16 0.21 -6.45
N LEU A 58 -10.77 -0.24 -7.65
CA LEU A 58 -11.73 -0.56 -8.71
C LEU A 58 -12.67 -1.70 -8.33
N THR A 59 -12.18 -2.70 -7.61
CA THR A 59 -13.02 -3.79 -7.12
C THR A 59 -14.08 -3.28 -6.15
N LEU A 60 -13.70 -2.44 -5.20
CA LEU A 60 -14.62 -1.88 -4.19
C LEU A 60 -15.64 -0.90 -4.78
N GLU A 61 -15.33 -0.27 -5.91
CA GLU A 61 -16.24 0.63 -6.61
C GLU A 61 -17.23 -0.10 -7.54
N ASN A 62 -16.87 -1.27 -8.06
CA ASN A 62 -17.63 -1.94 -9.12
C ASN A 62 -18.33 -3.23 -8.68
N CYS A 63 -17.98 -3.81 -7.54
CA CYS A 63 -18.51 -5.09 -7.09
C CYS A 63 -19.10 -5.04 -5.68
N LYS A 64 -20.04 -5.92 -5.40
CA LYS A 64 -20.48 -6.22 -4.04
C LYS A 64 -19.58 -7.30 -3.45
N LEU A 65 -19.40 -7.28 -2.12
CA LEU A 65 -18.50 -8.21 -1.44
C LEU A 65 -18.93 -9.68 -1.51
N ASP A 66 -20.24 -9.93 -1.55
CA ASP A 66 -20.85 -11.24 -1.66
C ASP A 66 -21.02 -11.76 -3.09
N GLU A 67 -20.69 -10.92 -4.08
CA GLU A 67 -20.66 -11.31 -5.48
C GLU A 67 -19.59 -12.38 -5.72
N VAL A 68 -19.87 -13.34 -6.59
CA VAL A 68 -18.99 -14.48 -6.86
C VAL A 68 -18.33 -14.34 -8.22
N ALA A 69 -17.02 -14.46 -8.25
CA ALA A 69 -16.21 -14.51 -9.45
C ALA A 69 -15.66 -15.93 -9.66
N THR A 70 -15.61 -16.36 -10.92
CA THR A 70 -15.06 -17.66 -11.33
C THR A 70 -13.68 -17.47 -11.93
N ALA A 71 -12.70 -18.22 -11.44
CA ALA A 71 -11.33 -18.16 -11.94
C ALA A 71 -11.22 -18.79 -13.34
N SER A 72 -10.70 -18.01 -14.28
CA SER A 72 -10.44 -18.45 -15.65
C SER A 72 -9.15 -19.27 -15.75
N HIS A 73 -8.96 -19.95 -16.87
CA HIS A 73 -7.68 -20.56 -17.24
C HIS A 73 -6.53 -19.52 -17.22
N ASN A 74 -6.75 -18.35 -17.79
CA ASN A 74 -5.74 -17.29 -17.82
C ASN A 74 -5.35 -16.82 -16.41
N ALA A 75 -6.31 -16.61 -15.52
CA ALA A 75 -6.04 -16.18 -14.14
C ALA A 75 -5.10 -17.14 -13.38
N VAL A 76 -5.25 -18.45 -13.65
CA VAL A 76 -4.47 -19.49 -12.97
C VAL A 76 -3.10 -19.70 -13.61
N TYR A 77 -3.01 -19.74 -14.94
CA TYR A 77 -1.82 -20.19 -15.67
C TYR A 77 -0.98 -19.08 -16.28
N SER A 78 -1.43 -17.83 -16.31
CA SER A 78 -0.64 -16.70 -16.81
C SER A 78 0.42 -16.20 -15.82
N ILE A 79 0.31 -16.57 -14.54
CA ILE A 79 1.22 -16.09 -13.50
C ILE A 79 2.50 -16.93 -13.51
N PRO A 80 3.69 -16.30 -13.68
CA PRO A 80 4.96 -17.05 -13.62
C PRO A 80 5.18 -17.67 -12.25
N TYR A 81 5.75 -18.88 -12.22
CA TYR A 81 5.90 -19.72 -11.02
C TYR A 81 6.56 -19.03 -9.82
N SER A 82 7.44 -18.06 -10.04
CA SER A 82 8.14 -17.34 -8.96
C SER A 82 7.31 -16.28 -8.23
N TYR A 83 6.11 -15.99 -8.72
CA TYR A 83 5.26 -14.95 -8.14
C TYR A 83 4.27 -15.51 -7.14
N SER A 84 3.88 -14.68 -6.14
CA SER A 84 2.91 -15.07 -5.12
C SER A 84 1.53 -15.33 -5.72
N VAL A 85 0.91 -16.44 -5.37
CA VAL A 85 -0.44 -16.84 -5.76
C VAL A 85 -1.21 -17.37 -4.55
N ALA A 86 -2.53 -17.31 -4.60
CA ALA A 86 -3.42 -17.96 -3.63
C ALA A 86 -3.71 -19.43 -3.99
N THR A 87 -3.02 -19.96 -5.01
CA THR A 87 -3.24 -21.31 -5.56
C THR A 87 -4.69 -21.56 -5.97
N ILE A 88 -5.31 -20.51 -6.53
CA ILE A 88 -6.67 -20.59 -7.06
C ILE A 88 -6.70 -21.63 -8.21
N GLN A 89 -7.77 -22.42 -8.27
CA GLN A 89 -7.93 -23.45 -9.29
C GLN A 89 -8.80 -22.94 -10.44
N GLU A 90 -8.56 -23.44 -11.66
CA GLU A 90 -9.42 -23.11 -12.80
C GLU A 90 -10.87 -23.56 -12.53
N GLY A 91 -11.81 -22.63 -12.74
CA GLY A 91 -13.21 -22.80 -12.42
C GLY A 91 -13.54 -22.74 -10.93
N GLU A 92 -12.61 -22.32 -10.08
CA GLU A 92 -12.89 -22.04 -8.66
C GLU A 92 -13.74 -20.78 -8.52
N GLU A 93 -14.79 -20.88 -7.71
CA GLU A 93 -15.69 -19.78 -7.41
C GLU A 93 -15.34 -19.19 -6.04
N LEU A 94 -15.07 -17.88 -6.01
CA LEU A 94 -14.70 -17.13 -4.81
C LEU A 94 -15.50 -15.84 -4.74
N THR A 95 -15.90 -15.44 -3.53
CA THR A 95 -16.52 -14.13 -3.33
C THR A 95 -15.50 -13.01 -3.54
N ILE A 96 -16.00 -11.82 -3.89
CA ILE A 96 -15.17 -10.63 -4.02
C ILE A 96 -14.43 -10.34 -2.70
N GLU A 97 -15.08 -10.54 -1.55
CA GLU A 97 -14.42 -10.38 -0.25
C GLU A 97 -13.24 -11.36 -0.08
N GLN A 98 -13.42 -12.63 -0.44
CA GLN A 98 -12.34 -13.61 -0.40
C GLN A 98 -11.18 -13.22 -1.30
N LEU A 99 -11.47 -12.80 -2.54
CA LEU A 99 -10.47 -12.36 -3.50
C LEU A 99 -9.70 -11.11 -3.02
N LEU A 100 -10.40 -10.12 -2.45
CA LEU A 100 -9.75 -8.94 -1.86
C LEU A 100 -8.82 -9.29 -0.69
N ASN A 101 -9.21 -10.23 0.17
CA ASN A 101 -8.35 -10.68 1.27
C ASN A 101 -7.06 -11.33 0.75
N VAL A 102 -7.13 -12.24 -0.22
CA VAL A 102 -5.91 -12.87 -0.77
C VAL A 102 -5.13 -11.95 -1.72
N LEU A 103 -5.78 -10.96 -2.33
CA LEU A 103 -5.12 -9.89 -3.10
C LEU A 103 -4.19 -9.04 -2.22
N LEU A 104 -4.70 -8.61 -1.07
CA LEU A 104 -4.05 -7.59 -0.24
C LEU A 104 -3.14 -8.19 0.83
N ILE A 105 -3.51 -9.31 1.46
CA ILE A 105 -2.76 -9.91 2.56
C ILE A 105 -1.52 -10.64 2.05
N PRO A 106 -1.62 -11.78 1.30
CA PRO A 106 -0.44 -12.48 0.77
C PRO A 106 0.04 -11.91 -0.57
N SER A 107 -0.68 -10.92 -1.14
CA SER A 107 -0.33 -10.34 -2.45
C SER A 107 -0.56 -11.27 -3.65
N ALA A 108 -1.61 -12.08 -3.65
CA ALA A 108 -1.90 -13.07 -4.68
C ALA A 108 -2.10 -12.43 -6.07
N ASN A 109 -1.33 -12.90 -7.06
CA ASN A 109 -1.38 -12.37 -8.43
C ASN A 109 -2.51 -12.99 -9.25
N ASP A 110 -2.82 -14.27 -9.00
CA ASP A 110 -3.98 -14.96 -9.57
C ASP A 110 -5.30 -14.25 -9.20
N ALA A 111 -5.48 -13.89 -7.93
CA ALA A 111 -6.65 -13.13 -7.49
C ALA A 111 -6.80 -11.78 -8.21
N ALA A 112 -5.69 -11.09 -8.50
CA ALA A 112 -5.73 -9.82 -9.24
C ALA A 112 -6.27 -10.02 -10.67
N VAL A 113 -5.90 -11.11 -11.34
CA VAL A 113 -6.38 -11.42 -12.69
C VAL A 113 -7.85 -11.85 -12.65
N VAL A 114 -8.26 -12.69 -11.67
CA VAL A 114 -9.68 -13.05 -11.49
C VAL A 114 -10.56 -11.80 -11.35
N LEU A 115 -10.15 -10.86 -10.49
CA LEU A 115 -10.88 -9.61 -10.29
C LEU A 115 -10.93 -8.75 -11.57
N ALA A 116 -9.80 -8.62 -12.27
CA ALA A 116 -9.72 -7.85 -13.49
C ALA A 116 -10.64 -8.40 -14.59
N GLU A 117 -10.63 -9.70 -14.81
CA GLU A 117 -11.48 -10.35 -15.80
C GLU A 117 -12.96 -10.30 -15.41
N HIS A 118 -13.26 -10.48 -14.12
CA HIS A 118 -14.64 -10.38 -13.62
C HIS A 118 -15.24 -8.99 -13.83
N ILE A 119 -14.47 -7.93 -13.61
CA ILE A 119 -14.94 -6.55 -13.68
C ILE A 119 -14.97 -6.02 -15.13
N ALA A 120 -13.93 -6.30 -15.91
CA ALA A 120 -13.73 -5.69 -17.22
C ALA A 120 -13.73 -6.67 -18.39
N GLY A 121 -13.80 -7.96 -18.14
CA GLY A 121 -13.79 -9.02 -19.15
C GLY A 121 -12.38 -9.40 -19.63
N SER A 122 -11.37 -8.56 -19.45
CA SER A 122 -9.96 -8.86 -19.73
C SER A 122 -9.00 -8.04 -18.91
N VAL A 123 -7.73 -8.48 -18.85
CA VAL A 123 -6.64 -7.74 -18.18
C VAL A 123 -6.39 -6.38 -18.84
N GLU A 124 -6.45 -6.33 -20.16
CA GLU A 124 -6.21 -5.11 -20.94
C GLU A 124 -7.30 -4.07 -20.68
N ALA A 125 -8.57 -4.48 -20.75
CA ALA A 125 -9.70 -3.58 -20.45
C ALA A 125 -9.67 -3.08 -19.00
N PHE A 126 -9.25 -3.93 -18.07
CA PHE A 126 -9.06 -3.53 -16.68
C PHE A 126 -7.90 -2.54 -16.50
N ALA A 127 -6.79 -2.72 -17.22
CA ALA A 127 -5.67 -1.78 -17.21
C ALA A 127 -6.09 -0.40 -17.72
N GLU A 128 -6.96 -0.31 -18.75
CA GLU A 128 -7.57 0.96 -19.17
C GLU A 128 -8.39 1.60 -18.05
N MET A 129 -9.21 0.82 -17.34
CA MET A 129 -9.95 1.32 -16.16
C MET A 129 -9.01 1.83 -15.08
N MET A 130 -7.91 1.12 -14.80
CA MET A 130 -6.89 1.54 -13.82
C MET A 130 -6.26 2.89 -14.20
N ASN A 131 -5.92 3.08 -15.48
CA ASN A 131 -5.35 4.33 -15.97
C ASN A 131 -6.34 5.49 -15.89
N ASN A 132 -7.61 5.26 -16.26
CA ASN A 132 -8.67 6.26 -16.13
C ASN A 132 -8.88 6.66 -14.66
N LYS A 133 -8.92 5.68 -13.74
CA LYS A 133 -9.06 5.94 -12.31
C LYS A 133 -7.83 6.67 -11.75
N ALA A 134 -6.63 6.36 -12.21
CA ALA A 134 -5.41 7.08 -11.80
C ALA A 134 -5.52 8.58 -12.15
N VAL A 135 -5.99 8.91 -13.36
CA VAL A 135 -6.25 10.31 -13.76
C VAL A 135 -7.31 10.96 -12.87
N GLU A 136 -8.41 10.27 -12.59
CA GLU A 136 -9.50 10.76 -11.72
C GLU A 136 -9.02 11.06 -10.29
N ILE A 137 -8.15 10.21 -9.73
CA ILE A 137 -7.53 10.42 -8.41
C ILE A 137 -6.53 11.60 -8.42
N GLY A 138 -6.03 12.00 -9.58
CA GLY A 138 -5.08 13.09 -9.75
C GLY A 138 -3.63 12.64 -9.96
N CYS A 139 -3.40 11.36 -10.24
CA CYS A 139 -2.09 10.82 -10.60
C CYS A 139 -1.64 11.37 -11.97
N LYS A 140 -0.37 11.81 -12.04
CA LYS A 140 0.16 12.45 -13.25
C LYS A 140 1.26 11.65 -13.95
N ASN A 141 1.89 10.75 -13.22
CA ASN A 141 3.06 10.00 -13.69
C ASN A 141 2.88 8.49 -13.44
N THR A 142 1.68 7.99 -13.68
CA THR A 142 1.32 6.58 -13.50
C THR A 142 0.80 5.99 -14.80
N HIS A 143 1.21 4.79 -15.11
CA HIS A 143 0.68 3.98 -16.18
C HIS A 143 0.66 2.50 -15.78
N PHE A 144 -0.48 1.88 -15.89
CA PHE A 144 -0.71 0.47 -15.59
C PHE A 144 -0.93 -0.34 -16.85
N VAL A 145 -0.34 -1.53 -16.92
CA VAL A 145 -0.55 -2.51 -18.01
C VAL A 145 -1.09 -3.86 -17.49
N ASN A 146 -1.13 -4.04 -16.16
CA ASN A 146 -1.67 -5.24 -15.53
C ASN A 146 -2.22 -4.94 -14.13
N PRO A 147 -3.07 -5.83 -13.55
CA PRO A 147 -3.72 -5.60 -12.25
C PRO A 147 -2.85 -5.98 -11.06
N ASN A 148 -1.72 -6.63 -11.26
CA ASN A 148 -0.95 -7.26 -10.18
C ASN A 148 0.42 -6.64 -9.90
N GLY A 149 0.97 -5.84 -10.84
CA GLY A 149 2.27 -5.22 -10.72
C GLY A 149 3.45 -6.12 -11.11
N ILE A 150 3.20 -7.20 -11.84
CA ILE A 150 4.25 -7.97 -12.50
C ILE A 150 4.99 -7.03 -13.46
N HIS A 151 6.31 -7.15 -13.49
CA HIS A 151 7.16 -6.20 -14.20
C HIS A 151 6.84 -6.10 -15.69
N ASN A 152 6.73 -4.87 -16.13
CA ASN A 152 6.68 -4.44 -17.53
C ASN A 152 7.29 -3.04 -17.60
N GLU A 153 8.04 -2.72 -18.64
CA GLU A 153 8.73 -1.43 -18.78
C GLU A 153 7.75 -0.25 -18.84
N ASP A 154 6.56 -0.46 -19.38
CA ASP A 154 5.49 0.54 -19.46
C ASP A 154 4.61 0.61 -18.19
N HIS A 155 4.88 -0.22 -17.16
CA HIS A 155 4.14 -0.26 -15.92
C HIS A 155 4.89 0.51 -14.82
N TYR A 156 4.55 1.77 -14.62
CA TYR A 156 5.25 2.65 -13.68
C TYR A 156 4.30 3.54 -12.87
N SER A 157 4.82 4.04 -11.77
CA SER A 157 4.17 5.05 -10.93
C SER A 157 5.23 5.91 -10.22
N THR A 158 4.79 6.73 -9.28
CA THR A 158 5.67 7.55 -8.41
C THR A 158 5.26 7.40 -6.96
N ALA A 159 6.14 7.77 -6.03
CA ALA A 159 5.80 7.75 -4.62
C ALA A 159 4.63 8.70 -4.31
N TYR A 160 4.56 9.84 -4.99
CA TYR A 160 3.45 10.79 -4.86
C TYR A 160 2.13 10.20 -5.36
N ASP A 161 2.10 9.64 -6.56
CA ASP A 161 0.87 9.06 -7.13
C ASP A 161 0.37 7.86 -6.31
N LEU A 162 1.29 7.00 -5.82
CA LEU A 162 0.95 5.90 -4.93
C LEU A 162 0.41 6.38 -3.57
N ALA A 163 0.90 7.52 -3.07
CA ALA A 163 0.34 8.12 -1.85
C ALA A 163 -1.09 8.62 -2.07
N LEU A 164 -1.39 9.21 -3.23
CA LEU A 164 -2.76 9.60 -3.61
C LEU A 164 -3.69 8.38 -3.71
N MET A 165 -3.23 7.30 -4.34
CA MET A 165 -3.99 6.04 -4.41
C MET A 165 -4.20 5.44 -3.02
N GLY A 166 -3.17 5.45 -2.17
CA GLY A 166 -3.27 5.03 -0.77
C GLY A 166 -4.29 5.85 0.00
N GLN A 167 -4.27 7.18 -0.15
CA GLN A 167 -5.23 8.09 0.47
C GLN A 167 -6.66 7.78 0.01
N TYR A 168 -6.85 7.53 -1.27
CA TYR A 168 -8.15 7.19 -1.83
C TYR A 168 -8.65 5.83 -1.29
N ALA A 169 -7.81 4.81 -1.31
CA ALA A 169 -8.14 3.47 -0.83
C ALA A 169 -8.50 3.45 0.67
N MET A 170 -7.82 4.26 1.47
CA MET A 170 -8.10 4.37 2.91
C MET A 170 -9.46 5.00 3.25
N LYS A 171 -10.22 5.49 2.28
CA LYS A 171 -11.63 5.92 2.48
C LYS A 171 -12.58 4.72 2.62
N PHE A 172 -12.22 3.55 2.08
CA PHE A 172 -13.05 2.35 2.15
C PHE A 172 -12.82 1.58 3.45
N ASP A 173 -13.86 1.38 4.26
CA ASP A 173 -13.79 0.61 5.51
C ASP A 173 -13.29 -0.81 5.28
N VAL A 174 -13.75 -1.45 4.19
CA VAL A 174 -13.33 -2.80 3.80
C VAL A 174 -11.83 -2.85 3.53
N PHE A 175 -11.28 -1.89 2.80
CA PHE A 175 -9.85 -1.83 2.53
C PHE A 175 -9.06 -1.72 3.84
N ARG A 176 -9.43 -0.77 4.71
CA ARG A 176 -8.78 -0.60 6.04
C ARG A 176 -8.82 -1.88 6.87
N SER A 177 -9.99 -2.52 6.90
CA SER A 177 -10.17 -3.79 7.62
C SER A 177 -9.25 -4.90 7.12
N ILE A 178 -9.10 -5.04 5.79
CA ILE A 178 -8.28 -6.10 5.20
C ILE A 178 -6.79 -5.84 5.40
N VAL A 179 -6.29 -4.62 5.09
CA VAL A 179 -4.85 -4.32 5.13
C VAL A 179 -4.26 -4.27 6.53
N SER A 180 -5.09 -4.22 7.56
CA SER A 180 -4.67 -4.32 8.97
C SER A 180 -4.57 -5.76 9.49
N LYS A 181 -5.06 -6.76 8.74
CA LYS A 181 -4.99 -8.17 9.13
C LYS A 181 -3.56 -8.71 9.00
N THR A 182 -3.14 -9.50 9.97
CA THR A 182 -1.84 -10.20 9.94
C THR A 182 -1.91 -11.55 9.21
N SER A 183 -3.09 -12.14 9.13
CA SER A 183 -3.33 -13.43 8.47
C SER A 183 -4.76 -13.53 7.95
N TYR A 184 -4.97 -14.46 7.04
CA TYR A 184 -6.29 -14.81 6.51
C TYR A 184 -6.34 -16.30 6.19
N ALA A 185 -7.45 -16.96 6.55
CA ALA A 185 -7.76 -18.32 6.17
C ALA A 185 -8.80 -18.26 5.03
N LEU A 186 -8.39 -18.60 3.82
CA LEU A 186 -9.31 -18.74 2.70
C LEU A 186 -9.99 -20.11 2.81
N PRO A 187 -11.31 -20.16 3.01
CA PRO A 187 -12.03 -21.41 3.19
C PRO A 187 -11.86 -22.38 2.02
N ALA A 188 -11.99 -23.66 2.30
CA ALA A 188 -12.08 -24.69 1.27
C ALA A 188 -13.25 -24.40 0.32
N THR A 189 -13.07 -24.75 -0.95
CA THR A 189 -14.08 -24.58 -2.00
C THR A 189 -14.35 -25.91 -2.70
N ALA A 190 -15.34 -25.97 -3.57
CA ALA A 190 -15.63 -27.19 -4.35
C ALA A 190 -14.46 -27.63 -5.26
N LYS A 191 -13.57 -26.69 -5.64
CA LYS A 191 -12.38 -26.97 -6.45
C LYS A 191 -11.11 -27.19 -5.62
N TYR A 192 -11.11 -26.74 -4.37
CA TYR A 192 -10.03 -26.92 -3.41
C TYR A 192 -10.66 -27.37 -2.08
N ASP A 193 -10.89 -28.68 -1.94
CA ASP A 193 -11.72 -29.31 -0.91
C ASP A 193 -10.92 -29.91 0.27
N LYS A 194 -9.61 -29.72 0.31
CA LYS A 194 -8.74 -30.36 1.31
C LYS A 194 -8.83 -29.70 2.68
N GLU A 195 -8.52 -28.42 2.71
CA GLU A 195 -8.41 -27.63 3.94
C GLU A 195 -8.44 -26.13 3.61
N ASP A 196 -8.59 -25.29 4.62
CA ASP A 196 -8.46 -23.85 4.46
C ASP A 196 -7.01 -23.48 4.09
N ARG A 197 -6.86 -22.57 3.14
CA ARG A 197 -5.56 -22.02 2.74
C ARG A 197 -5.17 -20.87 3.67
N LEU A 198 -4.11 -21.05 4.46
CA LEU A 198 -3.66 -20.06 5.43
C LEU A 198 -2.62 -19.13 4.82
N PHE A 199 -2.87 -17.84 4.91
CA PHE A 199 -2.00 -16.79 4.39
C PHE A 199 -1.59 -15.81 5.48
N ASN A 200 -0.36 -15.32 5.38
CA ASN A 200 0.17 -14.27 6.26
C ASN A 200 0.40 -12.99 5.46
N THR A 201 0.26 -11.85 6.14
CA THR A 201 0.58 -10.57 5.53
C THR A 201 2.04 -10.48 5.13
N THR A 202 2.31 -9.74 4.05
CA THR A 202 3.66 -9.40 3.60
C THR A 202 4.19 -8.11 4.26
N ASN A 203 3.35 -7.40 5.04
CA ASN A 203 3.70 -6.14 5.67
C ASN A 203 4.37 -6.35 7.03
N ASP A 204 5.68 -6.12 7.11
CA ASP A 204 6.46 -6.31 8.33
C ASP A 204 6.09 -5.30 9.43
N LEU A 205 5.54 -4.14 9.10
CA LEU A 205 5.17 -3.11 10.07
C LEU A 205 4.01 -3.53 11.00
N ILE A 206 3.11 -4.41 10.53
CA ILE A 206 1.97 -4.87 11.33
C ILE A 206 2.16 -6.24 11.96
N LYS A 207 3.27 -6.94 11.63
CA LYS A 207 3.60 -8.24 12.24
C LYS A 207 4.28 -8.07 13.58
N LYS A 208 3.69 -8.61 14.63
CA LYS A 208 4.42 -8.83 15.89
C LYS A 208 5.32 -10.05 15.71
N ASN A 209 6.62 -9.81 15.50
CA ASN A 209 7.58 -10.91 15.39
C ASN A 209 7.73 -11.60 16.74
N TYR A 210 7.21 -12.81 16.86
CA TYR A 210 7.42 -13.69 18.01
C TYR A 210 8.72 -14.51 17.91
N SER A 211 9.48 -14.39 16.82
CA SER A 211 10.71 -15.12 16.63
C SER A 211 11.92 -14.30 17.08
N SER A 212 12.98 -14.99 17.48
CA SER A 212 14.28 -14.49 17.93
C SER A 212 15.08 -13.67 16.90
N SER A 213 14.41 -13.08 15.89
CA SER A 213 15.06 -12.14 14.97
C SER A 213 15.43 -10.87 15.75
N PRO A 214 16.70 -10.44 15.74
CA PRO A 214 17.12 -9.23 16.43
C PRO A 214 16.52 -7.94 15.85
N ARG A 215 15.79 -8.03 14.74
CA ARG A 215 15.24 -6.91 13.99
C ARG A 215 13.72 -6.90 14.07
N ASN A 216 13.18 -6.10 15.02
CA ASN A 216 11.74 -5.89 15.14
C ASN A 216 11.30 -4.74 14.21
N TYR A 217 10.62 -5.09 13.11
CA TYR A 217 10.03 -4.10 12.18
C TYR A 217 8.64 -3.65 12.59
N TYR A 218 8.01 -4.34 13.55
CA TYR A 218 6.69 -3.98 14.04
C TYR A 218 6.63 -2.52 14.49
N TYR A 219 5.59 -1.83 14.07
CA TYR A 219 5.31 -0.46 14.48
C TYR A 219 3.88 -0.38 15.01
N GLU A 220 3.72 -0.09 16.29
CA GLU A 220 2.45 -0.18 17.00
C GLU A 220 1.33 0.69 16.42
N TYR A 221 1.68 1.77 15.73
CA TYR A 221 0.73 2.69 15.10
C TYR A 221 0.42 2.33 13.65
N ALA A 222 1.10 1.35 13.06
CA ALA A 222 0.88 0.95 11.66
C ALA A 222 -0.51 0.32 11.46
N THR A 223 -1.22 0.78 10.43
CA THR A 223 -2.58 0.35 10.08
C THR A 223 -2.68 -0.37 8.72
N GLY A 224 -1.59 -0.43 7.97
CA GLY A 224 -1.52 -1.07 6.65
C GLY A 224 -0.32 -0.54 5.84
N ALA A 225 -0.27 -0.59 4.53
CA ALA A 225 -1.28 -1.11 3.63
C ALA A 225 -0.73 -2.21 2.71
N LYS A 226 0.21 -1.89 1.77
CA LYS A 226 0.62 -2.84 0.73
C LYS A 226 2.10 -2.80 0.42
N THR A 227 2.73 -3.97 0.38
CA THR A 227 4.13 -4.16 -0.04
C THR A 227 4.22 -4.58 -1.50
N GLY A 228 5.39 -4.40 -2.10
CA GLY A 228 5.70 -4.88 -3.44
C GLY A 228 7.16 -5.28 -3.56
N TYR A 229 7.45 -6.23 -4.44
CA TYR A 229 8.79 -6.62 -4.83
C TYR A 229 8.77 -7.23 -6.23
N THR A 230 9.69 -6.81 -7.06
CA THR A 230 10.18 -7.50 -8.25
C THR A 230 11.68 -7.20 -8.35
N ASP A 231 12.42 -7.98 -9.15
CA ASP A 231 13.86 -7.70 -9.31
C ASP A 231 14.14 -6.30 -9.88
N ALA A 232 13.26 -5.80 -10.76
CA ALA A 232 13.40 -4.47 -11.34
C ALA A 232 12.92 -3.36 -10.38
N ALA A 233 11.82 -3.58 -9.63
CA ALA A 233 11.27 -2.59 -8.71
C ALA A 233 12.02 -2.53 -7.37
N LYS A 234 12.72 -3.59 -7.00
CA LYS A 234 13.23 -3.82 -5.63
C LYS A 234 12.10 -3.78 -4.61
N SER A 235 12.41 -3.54 -3.34
CA SER A 235 11.40 -3.48 -2.29
C SER A 235 10.64 -2.16 -2.30
N CYS A 236 9.30 -2.25 -2.34
CA CYS A 236 8.38 -1.12 -2.32
C CYS A 236 7.34 -1.30 -1.20
N ILE A 237 6.83 -0.21 -0.68
CA ILE A 237 5.72 -0.21 0.28
C ILE A 237 4.91 1.09 0.20
N VAL A 238 3.60 0.96 0.29
CA VAL A 238 2.69 2.01 0.73
C VAL A 238 2.27 1.62 2.14
N ALA A 239 2.63 2.42 3.13
CA ALA A 239 2.33 2.18 4.53
C ALA A 239 1.43 3.27 5.10
N THR A 240 0.61 2.90 6.08
CA THR A 240 -0.25 3.83 6.81
C THR A 240 -0.06 3.66 8.31
N ALA A 241 -0.17 4.75 9.05
CA ALA A 241 -0.11 4.74 10.50
C ALA A 241 -1.00 5.82 11.11
N THR A 242 -1.58 5.54 12.28
CA THR A 242 -2.41 6.50 13.03
C THR A 242 -1.96 6.57 14.48
N LYS A 243 -1.74 7.79 14.97
CA LYS A 243 -1.35 8.07 16.35
C LYS A 243 -2.01 9.37 16.80
N ASN A 244 -2.72 9.38 17.93
CA ASN A 244 -3.36 10.57 18.50
C ASN A 244 -4.20 11.36 17.46
N ASP A 245 -5.06 10.66 16.72
CA ASP A 245 -5.93 11.18 15.67
C ASP A 245 -5.22 11.70 14.39
N VAL A 246 -3.89 11.75 14.37
CA VAL A 246 -3.11 12.05 13.17
C VAL A 246 -2.94 10.76 12.36
N SER A 247 -3.35 10.77 11.11
CA SER A 247 -3.19 9.65 10.18
C SER A 247 -2.23 10.01 9.05
N LEU A 248 -1.22 9.17 8.84
CA LEU A 248 -0.14 9.40 7.90
C LEU A 248 -0.04 8.28 6.86
N ILE A 249 0.39 8.64 5.66
CA ILE A 249 0.77 7.72 4.58
C ILE A 249 2.24 7.92 4.27
N ALA A 250 3.01 6.84 4.30
CA ALA A 250 4.39 6.80 3.85
C ALA A 250 4.52 5.88 2.63
N VAL A 251 5.17 6.36 1.57
CA VAL A 251 5.51 5.52 0.41
C VAL A 251 7.01 5.48 0.27
N VAL A 252 7.55 4.29 0.11
CA VAL A 252 8.97 4.02 -0.08
C VAL A 252 9.13 3.14 -1.30
N LEU A 253 9.94 3.56 -2.27
CA LEU A 253 10.15 2.86 -3.54
C LEU A 253 11.61 2.55 -3.77
N HIS A 254 11.85 1.40 -4.44
CA HIS A 254 13.14 0.97 -4.94
C HIS A 254 14.19 0.81 -3.83
N ASP A 255 13.78 0.28 -2.68
CA ASP A 255 14.75 -0.13 -1.65
C ASP A 255 15.55 -1.33 -2.16
N SER A 256 16.82 -1.08 -2.45
CA SER A 256 17.76 -2.06 -3.02
C SER A 256 18.66 -2.72 -1.98
N THR A 257 18.30 -2.61 -0.70
CA THR A 257 19.07 -3.23 0.39
C THR A 257 19.19 -4.73 0.20
N THR A 258 20.42 -5.23 0.14
CA THR A 258 20.76 -6.64 -0.12
C THR A 258 21.05 -7.44 1.14
N ASP A 259 21.08 -6.80 2.31
CA ASP A 259 21.32 -7.49 3.58
C ASP A 259 20.20 -8.50 3.85
N ALA A 260 20.54 -9.78 3.87
CA ALA A 260 19.60 -10.85 4.13
C ALA A 260 18.84 -10.61 5.45
N GLY A 261 17.51 -10.55 5.36
CA GLY A 261 16.62 -10.33 6.48
C GLY A 261 16.49 -8.88 6.93
N LEU A 262 17.02 -7.90 6.19
CA LEU A 262 16.79 -6.48 6.43
C LEU A 262 15.62 -5.97 5.58
N SER A 263 14.55 -5.52 6.23
CA SER A 263 13.43 -4.80 5.59
C SER A 263 13.66 -3.30 5.74
N GLN A 264 14.56 -2.75 4.91
CA GLN A 264 14.91 -1.32 4.97
C GLN A 264 13.71 -0.43 4.67
N ARG A 265 12.82 -0.84 3.72
CA ARG A 265 11.56 -0.14 3.48
C ARG A 265 10.69 0.05 4.74
N ALA A 266 10.72 -0.94 5.66
CA ALA A 266 9.99 -0.81 6.92
C ALA A 266 10.66 0.17 7.88
N LEU A 267 12.00 0.19 7.93
CA LEU A 267 12.77 1.14 8.74
C LEU A 267 12.60 2.57 8.22
N ASP A 268 12.64 2.77 6.90
CA ASP A 268 12.41 4.07 6.28
C ASP A 268 10.99 4.59 6.58
N CYS A 269 9.96 3.72 6.51
CA CYS A 269 8.59 4.08 6.91
C CYS A 269 8.50 4.48 8.38
N LYS A 270 9.15 3.73 9.29
CA LYS A 270 9.18 4.09 10.73
C LYS A 270 9.80 5.47 10.94
N ALA A 271 10.94 5.74 10.29
CA ALA A 271 11.61 7.05 10.38
C ALA A 271 10.71 8.19 9.87
N LEU A 272 10.00 7.97 8.76
CA LEU A 272 9.04 8.92 8.21
C LEU A 272 7.86 9.16 9.17
N PHE A 273 7.27 8.10 9.74
CA PHE A 273 6.16 8.23 10.67
C PHE A 273 6.57 8.94 11.96
N GLU A 274 7.72 8.58 12.56
CA GLU A 274 8.23 9.27 13.75
C GLU A 274 8.49 10.76 13.46
N TYR A 275 9.06 11.08 12.29
CA TYR A 275 9.22 12.48 11.87
C TYR A 275 7.86 13.18 11.79
N GLY A 276 6.86 12.57 11.17
CA GLY A 276 5.53 13.14 11.04
C GLY A 276 4.85 13.35 12.40
N PHE A 277 4.77 12.33 13.23
CA PHE A 277 4.11 12.41 14.54
C PHE A 277 4.79 13.34 15.54
N ASN A 278 6.10 13.52 15.43
CA ASN A 278 6.84 14.39 16.35
C ASN A 278 6.82 15.87 15.93
N ASN A 279 6.57 16.16 14.64
CA ASN A 279 6.70 17.54 14.12
C ASN A 279 5.37 18.12 13.61
N TYR A 280 4.33 17.33 13.48
CA TYR A 280 3.04 17.78 12.97
C TYR A 280 1.90 17.34 13.90
N SER A 281 0.91 18.24 14.03
CA SER A 281 -0.33 17.98 14.74
C SER A 281 -1.51 18.58 13.97
N GLU A 282 -2.65 17.91 14.01
CA GLU A 282 -3.89 18.51 13.50
C GLU A 282 -4.39 19.60 14.47
N LYS A 283 -4.83 20.74 13.93
CA LYS A 283 -5.54 21.78 14.68
C LYS A 283 -6.88 22.07 14.02
N THR A 284 -7.93 21.94 14.77
CA THR A 284 -9.24 22.45 14.36
C THR A 284 -9.20 23.99 14.41
N ILE A 285 -9.30 24.63 13.25
CA ILE A 285 -9.24 26.10 13.15
C ILE A 285 -10.63 26.72 13.35
N VAL A 286 -11.69 26.02 12.91
CA VAL A 286 -13.10 26.44 13.08
C VAL A 286 -13.97 25.21 13.27
N ASN A 287 -14.82 25.22 14.29
CA ASN A 287 -15.87 24.21 14.43
C ASN A 287 -17.07 24.57 13.56
N LYS A 288 -17.73 23.55 12.95
CA LYS A 288 -18.96 23.74 12.16
C LYS A 288 -20.10 24.45 12.92
N THR A 289 -20.01 24.49 14.24
CA THR A 289 -20.95 25.16 15.15
C THR A 289 -20.64 26.64 15.37
N ASP A 290 -19.52 27.13 14.84
CA ASP A 290 -19.08 28.53 15.05
C ASP A 290 -19.46 29.45 13.88
N VAL A 291 -20.35 29.00 12.97
CA VAL A 291 -20.88 29.77 11.81
C VAL A 291 -22.39 29.89 11.91
#